data_e90a6e12eb73b99ae41bcfd67791a2e8
#
_entry.id   e90a6e12eb73b99ae41bcfd67791a2e8
#
_cell.length_a   1.000
_cell.length_b   1.000
_cell.length_c   1.000
_cell.angle_alpha   90.00
_cell.angle_beta   90.00
_cell.angle_gamma   90.00
#
_symmetry.space_group_name_H-M   'P 1'
#
loop_
_entity.id
_entity.type
_entity.pdbx_description
1 polymer ?
#
loop_
_entity_poly.entity_id
_entity_poly.type
_entity_poly.pdbx_seq_one_letter_code
_entity_poly.pdbx_strand_id
1 'polypeptide(L)'
;MTSVLIVDDEPAIVRLVRDYLERAGFAVMTAADGEDALQLFARSRPDLVILDLTLPHMDGLDVARAMRRAGDVPIIMLTARTEEPDRVAGLELGADDYVTKPFSAREIVARVRAVLRRAQSAAMQDDVLRVGDSIVLDAPRMQVQVDGRDVLLTATEFQLLLHMARQPGRVFTRAQLLDAVHGVAVESYERAIDAHVKNLRRKIEHDPRSPRHLQTVFGVGYRLVEGDP
;
A
#
# COMPACT_ATOMS: atom_id res chain seq x y z
N MET A 1 -15.16 10.27 11.75
CA MET A 1 -15.36 10.53 10.30
C MET A 1 -14.02 10.29 9.64
N THR A 2 -13.96 9.45 8.62
CA THR A 2 -12.70 9.10 7.95
C THR A 2 -12.12 10.31 7.21
N SER A 3 -10.85 10.61 7.43
CA SER A 3 -10.18 11.81 6.97
C SER A 3 -9.19 11.49 5.84
N VAL A 4 -9.19 12.29 4.79
CA VAL A 4 -8.31 12.14 3.62
C VAL A 4 -7.53 13.43 3.41
N LEU A 5 -6.21 13.33 3.28
CA LEU A 5 -5.34 14.44 2.89
C LEU A 5 -5.08 14.37 1.38
N ILE A 6 -5.37 15.44 0.65
CA ILE A 6 -5.05 15.60 -0.76
C ILE A 6 -3.85 16.53 -0.87
N VAL A 7 -2.81 16.08 -1.58
CA VAL A 7 -1.59 16.84 -1.84
C VAL A 7 -1.41 16.93 -3.36
N ASP A 8 -1.66 18.10 -3.92
CA ASP A 8 -1.54 18.36 -5.36
C ASP A 8 -1.46 19.89 -5.56
N ASP A 9 -0.56 20.39 -6.38
CA ASP A 9 -0.35 21.82 -6.64
C ASP A 9 -1.33 22.40 -7.66
N GLU A 10 -2.13 21.55 -8.33
CA GLU A 10 -3.17 21.96 -9.27
C GLU A 10 -4.52 22.22 -8.58
N PRO A 11 -4.94 23.50 -8.35
CA PRO A 11 -6.16 23.81 -7.62
C PRO A 11 -7.44 23.22 -8.26
N ALA A 12 -7.43 22.97 -9.57
CA ALA A 12 -8.55 22.40 -10.29
C ALA A 12 -8.74 20.91 -9.92
N ILE A 13 -7.64 20.16 -9.81
CA ILE A 13 -7.63 18.76 -9.40
C ILE A 13 -8.06 18.66 -7.94
N VAL A 14 -7.44 19.45 -7.05
CA VAL A 14 -7.78 19.48 -5.63
C VAL A 14 -9.26 19.71 -5.42
N ARG A 15 -9.84 20.75 -6.06
CA ARG A 15 -11.28 21.03 -5.96
C ARG A 15 -12.15 19.88 -6.43
N LEU A 16 -11.83 19.31 -7.60
CA LEU A 16 -12.57 18.20 -8.18
C LEU A 16 -12.57 16.99 -7.24
N VAL A 17 -11.39 16.56 -6.79
CA VAL A 17 -11.23 15.37 -5.94
C VAL A 17 -11.90 15.62 -4.57
N ARG A 18 -11.69 16.78 -3.96
CA ARG A 18 -12.32 17.18 -2.70
C ARG A 18 -13.83 17.09 -2.77
N ASP A 19 -14.45 17.73 -3.78
CA ASP A 19 -15.92 17.78 -3.90
C ASP A 19 -16.54 16.37 -3.99
N TYR A 20 -15.85 15.45 -4.68
CA TYR A 20 -16.33 14.07 -4.80
C TYR A 20 -16.11 13.27 -3.51
N LEU A 21 -15.00 13.47 -2.80
CA LEU A 21 -14.73 12.80 -1.52
C LEU A 21 -15.67 13.30 -0.42
N GLU A 22 -15.92 14.62 -0.32
CA GLU A 22 -16.86 15.18 0.65
C GLU A 22 -18.29 14.67 0.41
N ARG A 23 -18.75 14.61 -0.85
CA ARG A 23 -20.05 13.99 -1.20
C ARG A 23 -20.07 12.50 -0.89
N ALA A 24 -18.94 11.82 -0.88
CA ALA A 24 -18.82 10.42 -0.50
C ALA A 24 -18.75 10.19 1.01
N GLY A 25 -18.76 11.28 1.84
CA GLY A 25 -18.80 11.26 3.30
C GLY A 25 -17.43 11.29 3.99
N PHE A 26 -16.36 11.68 3.28
CA PHE A 26 -15.03 11.84 3.84
C PHE A 26 -14.81 13.27 4.36
N ALA A 27 -14.01 13.42 5.43
CA ALA A 27 -13.44 14.72 5.81
C ALA A 27 -12.18 14.94 4.97
N VAL A 28 -12.06 16.10 4.32
CA VAL A 28 -10.97 16.36 3.39
C VAL A 28 -10.09 17.51 3.88
N MET A 29 -8.79 17.29 3.89
CA MET A 29 -7.75 18.29 4.08
C MET A 29 -6.96 18.42 2.78
N THR A 30 -6.39 19.60 2.52
CA THR A 30 -5.65 19.84 1.29
C THR A 30 -4.33 20.54 1.58
N ALA A 31 -3.30 20.16 0.86
CA ALA A 31 -1.99 20.82 0.82
C ALA A 31 -1.58 21.06 -0.64
N ALA A 32 -0.91 22.18 -0.92
CA ALA A 32 -0.48 22.52 -2.26
C ALA A 32 1.01 22.19 -2.52
N ASP A 33 1.75 21.81 -1.50
CA ASP A 33 3.16 21.45 -1.58
C ASP A 33 3.53 20.40 -0.53
N GLY A 34 4.77 19.88 -0.63
CA GLY A 34 5.24 18.81 0.24
C GLY A 34 5.46 19.24 1.69
N GLU A 35 5.87 20.49 1.94
CA GLU A 35 6.13 21.00 3.28
C GLU A 35 4.83 21.14 4.07
N ASP A 36 3.82 21.78 3.48
CA ASP A 36 2.49 21.93 4.06
C ASP A 36 1.83 20.53 4.28
N ALA A 37 2.01 19.62 3.32
CA ALA A 37 1.55 18.24 3.45
C ALA A 37 2.13 17.52 4.68
N LEU A 38 3.44 17.63 4.91
CA LEU A 38 4.09 17.01 6.06
C LEU A 38 3.66 17.64 7.39
N GLN A 39 3.45 18.97 7.42
CA GLN A 39 2.95 19.64 8.61
C GLN A 39 1.52 19.23 8.94
N LEU A 40 0.62 19.18 7.94
CA LEU A 40 -0.76 18.72 8.11
C LEU A 40 -0.81 17.25 8.52
N PHE A 41 0.00 16.40 7.89
CA PHE A 41 0.11 15.00 8.24
C PHE A 41 0.47 14.78 9.71
N ALA A 42 1.49 15.49 10.20
CA ALA A 42 1.94 15.38 11.59
C ALA A 42 0.87 15.83 12.61
N ARG A 43 0.09 16.88 12.27
CA ARG A 43 -0.92 17.46 13.16
C ARG A 43 -2.23 16.67 13.17
N SER A 44 -2.68 16.23 11.99
CA SER A 44 -4.05 15.74 11.79
C SER A 44 -4.14 14.23 11.70
N ARG A 45 -3.04 13.53 11.42
CA ARG A 45 -2.97 12.07 11.24
C ARG A 45 -4.11 11.55 10.37
N PRO A 46 -4.13 11.87 9.07
CA PRO A 46 -5.18 11.43 8.17
C PRO A 46 -5.24 9.90 8.07
N ASP A 47 -6.43 9.37 7.80
CA ASP A 47 -6.65 7.94 7.58
C ASP A 47 -6.16 7.46 6.20
N LEU A 48 -5.98 8.41 5.25
CA LEU A 48 -5.44 8.14 3.90
C LEU A 48 -4.86 9.42 3.31
N VAL A 49 -3.81 9.27 2.50
CA VAL A 49 -3.21 10.37 1.73
C VAL A 49 -3.36 10.09 0.23
N ILE A 50 -3.79 11.11 -0.52
CA ILE A 50 -3.71 11.16 -1.98
C ILE A 50 -2.59 12.13 -2.30
N LEU A 51 -1.55 11.68 -3.00
CA LEU A 51 -0.30 12.43 -3.16
C LEU A 51 0.09 12.50 -4.63
N ASP A 52 0.18 13.72 -5.17
CA ASP A 52 0.82 13.91 -6.46
C ASP A 52 2.35 13.73 -6.33
N LEU A 53 2.93 13.09 -7.32
CA LEU A 53 4.38 12.94 -7.40
C LEU A 53 5.07 14.18 -7.92
N THR A 54 4.39 15.01 -8.72
CA THR A 54 4.94 16.22 -9.31
C THR A 54 4.55 17.43 -8.49
N LEU A 55 5.22 17.62 -7.36
CA LEU A 55 5.02 18.78 -6.49
C LEU A 55 6.10 19.84 -6.68
N PRO A 56 5.80 21.14 -6.46
CA PRO A 56 6.83 22.17 -6.41
C PRO A 56 7.74 21.98 -5.19
N HIS A 57 9.00 22.33 -5.33
CA HIS A 57 10.03 22.38 -4.27
C HIS A 57 10.45 21.03 -3.67
N MET A 58 9.59 20.04 -3.60
CA MET A 58 9.88 18.72 -3.03
C MET A 58 9.23 17.62 -3.88
N ASP A 59 10.01 16.61 -4.27
CA ASP A 59 9.46 15.44 -4.99
C ASP A 59 8.45 14.68 -4.11
N GLY A 60 7.29 14.35 -4.68
CA GLY A 60 6.25 13.59 -3.97
C GLY A 60 6.75 12.25 -3.43
N LEU A 61 7.75 11.63 -4.05
CA LEU A 61 8.40 10.43 -3.52
C LEU A 61 9.13 10.70 -2.20
N ASP A 62 9.74 11.89 -2.05
CA ASP A 62 10.40 12.27 -0.79
C ASP A 62 9.38 12.58 0.31
N VAL A 63 8.24 13.19 -0.05
CA VAL A 63 7.10 13.36 0.85
C VAL A 63 6.58 12.00 1.33
N ALA A 64 6.37 11.06 0.41
CA ALA A 64 5.92 9.69 0.75
C ALA A 64 6.92 8.98 1.67
N ARG A 65 8.23 9.09 1.40
CA ARG A 65 9.28 8.54 2.28
C ARG A 65 9.23 9.12 3.69
N ALA A 66 9.03 10.44 3.80
CA ALA A 66 8.93 11.10 5.09
C ALA A 66 7.69 10.65 5.87
N MET A 67 6.52 10.55 5.21
CA MET A 67 5.29 10.05 5.81
C MET A 67 5.43 8.59 6.27
N ARG A 68 6.07 7.72 5.47
CA ARG A 68 6.33 6.32 5.83
C ARG A 68 7.27 6.14 7.03
N ARG A 69 8.20 7.06 7.24
CA ARG A 69 9.04 7.05 8.46
C ARG A 69 8.25 7.42 9.71
N ALA A 70 7.18 8.20 9.55
CA ALA A 70 6.37 8.69 10.65
C ALA A 70 5.15 7.80 10.96
N GLY A 71 4.76 6.89 10.04
CA GLY A 71 3.64 5.95 10.24
C GLY A 71 3.22 5.21 8.97
N ASP A 72 2.27 4.29 9.13
CA ASP A 72 1.81 3.38 8.08
C ASP A 72 0.50 3.84 7.41
N VAL A 73 0.29 5.15 7.30
CA VAL A 73 -0.91 5.70 6.64
C VAL A 73 -0.99 5.21 5.20
N PRO A 74 -2.16 4.75 4.72
CA PRO A 74 -2.34 4.40 3.32
C PRO A 74 -2.09 5.59 2.39
N ILE A 75 -1.32 5.36 1.30
CA ILE A 75 -0.97 6.40 0.31
C ILE A 75 -1.41 5.95 -1.09
N ILE A 76 -2.26 6.76 -1.73
CA ILE A 76 -2.59 6.65 -3.16
C ILE A 76 -1.78 7.70 -3.90
N MET A 77 -0.91 7.28 -4.81
CA MET A 77 -0.10 8.20 -5.60
C MET A 77 -0.83 8.61 -6.88
N LEU A 78 -0.86 9.92 -7.15
CA LEU A 78 -1.29 10.46 -8.44
C LEU A 78 -0.04 10.77 -9.28
N THR A 79 -0.10 10.50 -10.59
CA THR A 79 1.03 10.80 -11.47
C THR A 79 0.63 11.05 -12.90
N ALA A 80 1.26 12.04 -13.53
CA ALA A 80 1.28 12.19 -14.99
C ALA A 80 2.39 11.33 -15.63
N ARG A 81 3.30 10.77 -14.82
CA ARG A 81 4.45 10.00 -15.30
C ARG A 81 3.98 8.62 -15.71
N THR A 82 3.99 8.39 -17.01
CA THR A 82 3.65 7.09 -17.64
C THR A 82 4.85 6.15 -17.69
N GLU A 83 6.05 6.64 -17.37
CA GLU A 83 7.27 5.84 -17.44
C GLU A 83 7.34 4.81 -16.31
N GLU A 84 7.62 3.60 -16.69
CA GLU A 84 7.67 2.42 -15.81
C GLU A 84 8.64 2.57 -14.61
N PRO A 85 9.83 3.22 -14.73
CA PRO A 85 10.75 3.40 -13.61
C PRO A 85 10.19 4.23 -12.45
N ASP A 86 9.45 5.29 -12.74
CA ASP A 86 8.88 6.17 -11.68
C ASP A 86 7.74 5.49 -10.92
N ARG A 87 6.97 4.65 -11.62
CA ARG A 87 5.90 3.84 -11.00
C ARG A 87 6.48 2.74 -10.11
N VAL A 88 7.55 2.10 -10.56
CA VAL A 88 8.28 1.09 -9.76
C VAL A 88 8.88 1.74 -8.52
N ALA A 89 9.48 2.93 -8.65
CA ALA A 89 10.03 3.66 -7.51
C ALA A 89 8.96 4.01 -6.45
N GLY A 90 7.77 4.46 -6.89
CA GLY A 90 6.65 4.74 -5.98
C GLY A 90 6.15 3.49 -5.24
N LEU A 91 6.09 2.36 -5.93
CA LEU A 91 5.69 1.08 -5.35
C LEU A 91 6.78 0.47 -4.45
N GLU A 92 8.07 0.68 -4.78
CA GLU A 92 9.19 0.31 -3.89
C GLU A 92 9.15 1.09 -2.56
N LEU A 93 8.52 2.26 -2.53
CA LEU A 93 8.29 3.06 -1.34
C LEU A 93 7.06 2.62 -0.53
N GLY A 94 6.33 1.59 -1.00
CA GLY A 94 5.17 1.04 -0.29
C GLY A 94 3.89 1.85 -0.48
N ALA A 95 3.68 2.49 -1.63
CA ALA A 95 2.37 3.06 -1.98
C ALA A 95 1.30 1.95 -2.04
N ASP A 96 0.11 2.25 -1.55
CA ASP A 96 -0.99 1.28 -1.47
C ASP A 96 -1.83 1.22 -2.75
N ASP A 97 -1.79 2.27 -3.57
CA ASP A 97 -2.38 2.31 -4.90
C ASP A 97 -1.75 3.42 -5.74
N TYR A 98 -2.00 3.37 -7.05
CA TYR A 98 -1.45 4.27 -8.05
C TYR A 98 -2.52 4.68 -9.05
N VAL A 99 -2.60 5.98 -9.36
CA VAL A 99 -3.55 6.51 -10.34
C VAL A 99 -2.83 7.40 -11.34
N THR A 100 -2.97 7.08 -12.61
CA THR A 100 -2.38 7.89 -13.68
C THR A 100 -3.32 9.02 -14.10
N LYS A 101 -2.78 10.24 -14.24
CA LYS A 101 -3.48 11.36 -14.88
C LYS A 101 -3.53 11.14 -16.41
N PRO A 102 -4.67 11.36 -17.11
CA PRO A 102 -5.94 11.83 -16.55
C PRO A 102 -6.77 10.71 -15.93
N PHE A 103 -7.45 11.02 -14.84
CA PHE A 103 -8.33 10.11 -14.10
C PHE A 103 -9.75 10.69 -13.94
N SER A 104 -10.70 9.85 -13.58
CA SER A 104 -12.02 10.32 -13.14
C SER A 104 -12.08 10.46 -11.62
N ALA A 105 -12.75 11.51 -11.12
CA ALA A 105 -12.94 11.66 -9.67
C ALA A 105 -13.74 10.50 -9.05
N ARG A 106 -14.61 9.83 -9.82
CA ARG A 106 -15.30 8.62 -9.37
C ARG A 106 -14.33 7.46 -9.17
N GLU A 107 -13.31 7.34 -10.00
CA GLU A 107 -12.24 6.35 -9.84
C GLU A 107 -11.48 6.56 -8.53
N ILE A 108 -11.09 7.82 -8.25
CA ILE A 108 -10.41 8.17 -6.99
C ILE A 108 -11.26 7.74 -5.78
N VAL A 109 -12.55 8.09 -5.75
CA VAL A 109 -13.45 7.69 -4.65
C VAL A 109 -13.54 6.17 -4.50
N ALA A 110 -13.62 5.44 -5.61
CA ALA A 110 -13.66 3.98 -5.59
C ALA A 110 -12.36 3.38 -5.02
N ARG A 111 -11.20 3.92 -5.39
CA ARG A 111 -9.89 3.50 -4.90
C ARG A 111 -9.69 3.85 -3.42
N VAL A 112 -10.06 5.07 -2.99
CA VAL A 112 -10.04 5.47 -1.57
C VAL A 112 -10.86 4.48 -0.73
N ARG A 113 -12.09 4.16 -1.16
CA ARG A 113 -12.93 3.17 -0.46
C ARG A 113 -12.28 1.79 -0.44
N ALA A 114 -11.66 1.36 -1.54
CA ALA A 114 -11.01 0.04 -1.64
C ALA A 114 -9.78 -0.05 -0.72
N VAL A 115 -8.95 1.00 -0.68
CA VAL A 115 -7.77 1.07 0.19
C VAL A 115 -8.18 1.10 1.67
N LEU A 116 -9.13 1.98 2.04
CA LEU A 116 -9.63 2.07 3.42
C LEU A 116 -10.34 0.79 3.88
N ARG A 117 -11.13 0.15 3.01
CA ARG A 117 -11.77 -1.13 3.33
C ARG A 117 -10.72 -2.21 3.62
N ARG A 118 -9.64 -2.26 2.84
CA ARG A 118 -8.52 -3.20 3.06
C ARG A 118 -7.86 -2.96 4.41
N ALA A 119 -7.59 -1.69 4.74
CA ALA A 119 -7.07 -1.32 6.06
C ALA A 119 -8.04 -1.68 7.20
N GLN A 120 -9.36 -1.65 6.96
CA GLN A 120 -10.39 -1.98 7.95
C GLN A 120 -10.81 -3.45 7.93
N SER A 121 -10.76 -4.16 6.80
CA SER A 121 -11.19 -5.58 6.68
C SER A 121 -10.29 -6.55 7.43
N ALA A 122 -9.09 -6.13 7.82
CA ALA A 122 -8.28 -6.84 8.80
C ALA A 122 -8.99 -6.93 10.17
N ALA A 123 -9.92 -6.03 10.47
CA ALA A 123 -10.57 -5.94 11.78
C ALA A 123 -11.80 -6.85 11.98
N MET A 124 -12.23 -7.63 10.97
CA MET A 124 -13.50 -8.38 11.02
C MET A 124 -13.41 -9.91 10.93
N GLN A 125 -12.24 -10.50 10.98
CA GLN A 125 -12.11 -11.97 11.08
C GLN A 125 -11.22 -12.32 12.27
N ASP A 126 -11.77 -13.14 13.16
CA ASP A 126 -11.17 -13.68 14.41
C ASP A 126 -9.97 -14.62 14.16
N ASP A 127 -9.15 -14.38 13.17
CA ASP A 127 -8.13 -15.32 12.77
C ASP A 127 -6.72 -14.78 13.02
N VAL A 128 -6.14 -15.28 14.09
CA VAL A 128 -4.69 -15.31 14.21
C VAL A 128 -4.18 -16.43 13.33
N LEU A 129 -3.64 -16.11 12.17
CA LEU A 129 -3.04 -17.06 11.26
C LEU A 129 -1.58 -17.33 11.66
N ARG A 130 -1.18 -18.59 11.55
CA ARG A 130 0.21 -19.01 11.75
C ARG A 130 0.73 -19.66 10.49
N VAL A 131 1.95 -19.33 10.11
CA VAL A 131 2.67 -19.97 9.03
C VAL A 131 3.92 -20.60 9.65
N GLY A 132 3.84 -21.91 9.90
CA GLY A 132 4.78 -22.61 10.76
C GLY A 132 4.86 -21.99 12.16
N ASP A 133 6.01 -22.13 12.77
CA ASP A 133 6.28 -21.54 14.12
C ASP A 133 6.80 -20.11 14.03
N SER A 134 7.17 -19.64 12.85
CA SER A 134 7.92 -18.41 12.65
C SER A 134 7.04 -17.18 12.45
N ILE A 135 5.93 -17.29 11.71
CA ILE A 135 5.12 -16.12 11.33
C ILE A 135 3.73 -16.21 11.96
N VAL A 136 3.36 -15.17 12.69
CA VAL A 136 2.03 -15.01 13.30
C VAL A 136 1.41 -13.73 12.77
N LEU A 137 0.21 -13.83 12.19
CA LEU A 137 -0.57 -12.68 11.71
C LEU A 137 -1.83 -12.54 12.54
N ASP A 138 -2.00 -11.40 13.20
CA ASP A 138 -3.24 -10.99 13.86
C ASP A 138 -4.00 -10.08 12.88
N ALA A 139 -4.95 -10.67 12.15
CA ALA A 139 -5.66 -9.97 11.11
C ALA A 139 -6.52 -8.81 11.64
N PRO A 140 -7.27 -8.95 12.76
CA PRO A 140 -8.00 -7.84 13.37
C PRO A 140 -7.14 -6.65 13.78
N ARG A 141 -5.91 -6.90 14.26
CA ARG A 141 -5.00 -5.85 14.72
C ARG A 141 -4.04 -5.37 13.64
N MET A 142 -4.05 -6.00 12.47
CA MET A 142 -3.05 -5.78 11.42
C MET A 142 -1.60 -5.92 11.93
N GLN A 143 -1.36 -6.83 12.84
CA GLN A 143 -0.06 -7.07 13.45
C GLN A 143 0.56 -8.34 12.87
N VAL A 144 1.87 -8.29 12.70
CA VAL A 144 2.67 -9.43 12.26
C VAL A 144 3.84 -9.61 13.19
N GLN A 145 4.05 -10.84 13.62
CA GLN A 145 5.26 -11.24 14.32
C GLN A 145 6.02 -12.26 13.49
N VAL A 146 7.34 -12.09 13.44
CA VAL A 146 8.26 -13.03 12.81
C VAL A 146 9.32 -13.41 13.83
N ASP A 147 9.44 -14.70 14.13
CA ASP A 147 10.32 -15.22 15.18
C ASP A 147 10.12 -14.50 16.53
N GLY A 148 8.85 -14.22 16.88
CA GLY A 148 8.46 -13.52 18.11
C GLY A 148 8.74 -12.02 18.13
N ARG A 149 9.18 -11.41 17.02
CA ARG A 149 9.43 -9.98 16.89
C ARG A 149 8.33 -9.31 16.10
N ASP A 150 7.82 -8.18 16.57
CA ASP A 150 6.85 -7.36 15.83
C ASP A 150 7.49 -6.78 14.57
N VAL A 151 6.77 -6.92 13.45
CA VAL A 151 7.19 -6.43 12.13
C VAL A 151 6.17 -5.43 11.61
N LEU A 152 6.61 -4.21 11.31
CA LEU A 152 5.75 -3.17 10.74
C LEU A 152 5.62 -3.37 9.22
N LEU A 153 4.40 -3.68 8.78
CA LEU A 153 4.04 -3.79 7.37
C LEU A 153 3.12 -2.64 6.96
N THR A 154 3.23 -2.21 5.71
CA THR A 154 2.20 -1.33 5.12
C THR A 154 0.90 -2.12 4.94
N ALA A 155 -0.23 -1.42 4.75
CA ALA A 155 -1.53 -2.07 4.56
C ALA A 155 -1.49 -3.06 3.37
N THR A 156 -0.84 -2.69 2.27
CA THR A 156 -0.68 -3.54 1.08
C THR A 156 0.19 -4.76 1.35
N GLU A 157 1.34 -4.57 2.01
CA GLU A 157 2.23 -5.69 2.38
C GLU A 157 1.53 -6.67 3.33
N PHE A 158 0.78 -6.13 4.30
CA PHE A 158 0.00 -6.95 5.22
C PHE A 158 -1.06 -7.79 4.48
N GLN A 159 -1.83 -7.16 3.58
CA GLN A 159 -2.86 -7.86 2.81
C GLN A 159 -2.26 -8.93 1.88
N LEU A 160 -1.11 -8.64 1.27
CA LEU A 160 -0.40 -9.59 0.44
C LEU A 160 0.02 -10.82 1.27
N LEU A 161 0.65 -10.59 2.42
CA LEU A 161 1.09 -11.65 3.32
C LEU A 161 -0.11 -12.45 3.86
N LEU A 162 -1.17 -11.76 4.30
CA LEU A 162 -2.40 -12.36 4.82
C LEU A 162 -3.09 -13.25 3.76
N HIS A 163 -3.17 -12.78 2.50
CA HIS A 163 -3.75 -13.55 1.41
C HIS A 163 -3.00 -14.86 1.17
N MET A 164 -1.67 -14.80 1.20
CA MET A 164 -0.82 -15.98 1.02
C MET A 164 -0.82 -16.89 2.25
N ALA A 165 -0.88 -16.32 3.47
CA ALA A 165 -0.91 -17.06 4.73
C ALA A 165 -2.20 -17.88 4.95
N ARG A 166 -3.29 -17.52 4.28
CA ARG A 166 -4.53 -18.33 4.27
C ARG A 166 -4.39 -19.65 3.52
N GLN A 167 -3.40 -19.79 2.66
CA GLN A 167 -3.14 -20.99 1.86
C GLN A 167 -1.63 -21.23 1.74
N PRO A 168 -0.94 -21.59 2.85
CA PRO A 168 0.49 -21.84 2.84
C PRO A 168 0.85 -22.92 1.82
N GLY A 169 1.99 -22.76 1.17
CA GLY A 169 2.47 -23.67 0.12
C GLY A 169 1.85 -23.49 -1.25
N ARG A 170 0.70 -22.80 -1.35
CA ARG A 170 0.09 -22.50 -2.65
C ARG A 170 0.93 -21.49 -3.43
N VAL A 171 1.08 -21.76 -4.73
CA VAL A 171 1.68 -20.81 -5.68
C VAL A 171 0.61 -19.86 -6.20
N PHE A 172 0.86 -18.57 -6.06
CA PHE A 172 0.01 -17.50 -6.60
C PHE A 172 0.72 -16.82 -7.76
N THR A 173 0.00 -16.59 -8.85
CA THR A 173 0.51 -15.76 -9.94
C THR A 173 0.54 -14.30 -9.53
N ARG A 174 1.33 -13.46 -10.25
CA ARG A 174 1.36 -12.02 -10.02
C ARG A 174 -0.01 -11.38 -10.18
N ALA A 175 -0.76 -11.80 -11.21
CA ALA A 175 -2.12 -11.33 -11.45
C ALA A 175 -3.07 -11.66 -10.28
N GLN A 176 -3.01 -12.88 -9.74
CA GLN A 176 -3.82 -13.27 -8.58
C GLN A 176 -3.48 -12.46 -7.33
N LEU A 177 -2.20 -12.21 -7.08
CA LEU A 177 -1.76 -11.39 -5.96
C LEU A 177 -2.14 -9.92 -6.14
N LEU A 178 -2.06 -9.41 -7.37
CA LEU A 178 -2.51 -8.06 -7.71
C LEU A 178 -4.01 -7.88 -7.48
N ASP A 179 -4.82 -8.85 -7.96
CA ASP A 179 -6.28 -8.83 -7.76
C ASP A 179 -6.65 -8.89 -6.27
N ALA A 180 -5.97 -9.73 -5.50
CA ALA A 180 -6.18 -9.83 -4.05
C ALA A 180 -5.88 -8.52 -3.30
N VAL A 181 -4.88 -7.76 -3.76
CA VAL A 181 -4.43 -6.52 -3.13
C VAL A 181 -5.14 -5.29 -3.69
N HIS A 182 -5.42 -5.22 -4.99
CA HIS A 182 -5.96 -4.02 -5.65
C HIS A 182 -7.41 -4.17 -6.15
N GLY A 183 -7.96 -5.40 -6.21
CA GLY A 183 -9.34 -5.66 -6.62
C GLY A 183 -9.63 -5.42 -8.10
N VAL A 184 -8.61 -5.13 -8.92
CA VAL A 184 -8.69 -5.03 -10.38
C VAL A 184 -7.33 -5.44 -10.96
N ALA A 185 -7.30 -6.54 -11.69
CA ALA A 185 -6.11 -6.98 -12.43
C ALA A 185 -5.95 -6.14 -13.71
N VAL A 186 -5.08 -5.13 -13.67
CA VAL A 186 -4.61 -4.45 -14.87
C VAL A 186 -3.21 -4.96 -15.17
N GLU A 187 -2.99 -5.59 -16.31
CA GLU A 187 -1.71 -6.24 -16.69
C GLU A 187 -0.47 -5.36 -16.49
N SER A 188 -0.61 -4.04 -16.63
CA SER A 188 0.48 -3.10 -16.44
C SER A 188 0.98 -2.98 -14.98
N TYR A 189 0.29 -3.58 -13.99
CA TYR A 189 0.63 -3.48 -12.57
C TYR A 189 1.25 -4.76 -11.98
N GLU A 190 1.45 -5.82 -12.76
CA GLU A 190 2.01 -7.07 -12.24
C GLU A 190 3.41 -6.90 -11.64
N ARG A 191 4.21 -5.97 -12.16
CA ARG A 191 5.53 -5.64 -11.59
C ARG A 191 5.48 -4.95 -10.23
N ALA A 192 4.33 -4.36 -9.87
CA ALA A 192 4.11 -3.80 -8.54
C ALA A 192 4.22 -4.89 -7.45
N ILE A 193 3.75 -6.09 -7.75
CA ILE A 193 3.84 -7.23 -6.84
C ILE A 193 5.30 -7.59 -6.54
N ASP A 194 6.18 -7.51 -7.53
CA ASP A 194 7.61 -7.80 -7.33
C ASP A 194 8.25 -6.80 -6.34
N ALA A 195 7.84 -5.53 -6.40
CA ALA A 195 8.30 -4.50 -5.46
C ALA A 195 7.76 -4.77 -4.03
N HIS A 196 6.47 -5.08 -3.88
CA HIS A 196 5.90 -5.42 -2.58
C HIS A 196 6.53 -6.69 -1.99
N VAL A 197 6.78 -7.72 -2.80
CA VAL A 197 7.49 -8.94 -2.38
C VAL A 197 8.92 -8.62 -1.94
N LYS A 198 9.64 -7.77 -2.68
CA LYS A 198 11.00 -7.33 -2.31
C LYS A 198 11.00 -6.62 -0.95
N ASN A 199 10.01 -5.73 -0.71
CA ASN A 199 9.89 -5.00 0.55
C ASN A 199 9.48 -5.93 1.70
N LEU A 200 8.52 -6.83 1.48
CA LEU A 200 8.15 -7.85 2.45
C LEU A 200 9.36 -8.69 2.88
N ARG A 201 10.14 -9.21 1.92
CA ARG A 201 11.34 -10.00 2.23
C ARG A 201 12.33 -9.25 3.11
N ARG A 202 12.52 -7.94 2.90
CA ARG A 202 13.38 -7.12 3.75
C ARG A 202 12.92 -7.06 5.21
N LYS A 203 11.64 -7.27 5.45
CA LYS A 203 11.01 -7.14 6.77
C LYS A 203 10.83 -8.49 7.46
N ILE A 204 10.51 -9.55 6.70
CA ILE A 204 10.16 -10.87 7.26
C ILE A 204 11.26 -11.91 7.12
N GLU A 205 12.24 -11.72 6.24
CA GLU A 205 13.32 -12.69 6.02
C GLU A 205 14.58 -12.28 6.76
N HIS A 206 15.33 -13.26 7.23
CA HIS A 206 16.68 -13.02 7.78
C HIS A 206 17.65 -12.57 6.68
N ASP A 207 17.60 -13.24 5.52
CA ASP A 207 18.32 -12.84 4.30
C ASP A 207 17.32 -12.67 3.14
N PRO A 208 17.03 -11.44 2.71
CA PRO A 208 16.12 -11.20 1.59
C PRO A 208 16.55 -11.81 0.25
N ARG A 209 17.85 -12.13 0.09
CA ARG A 209 18.39 -12.73 -1.13
C ARG A 209 18.23 -14.25 -1.15
N SER A 210 18.11 -14.86 0.03
CA SER A 210 17.84 -16.28 0.22
C SER A 210 16.57 -16.48 1.06
N PRO A 211 15.38 -16.14 0.52
CA PRO A 211 14.14 -16.12 1.28
C PRO A 211 13.71 -17.53 1.67
N ARG A 212 13.43 -17.72 2.97
CA ARG A 212 12.97 -19.00 3.54
C ARG A 212 11.46 -19.12 3.47
N HIS A 213 10.72 -18.05 3.76
CA HIS A 213 9.28 -18.02 3.83
C HIS A 213 8.63 -17.63 2.52
N LEU A 214 8.99 -16.47 1.96
CA LEU A 214 8.36 -15.91 0.75
C LEU A 214 9.20 -16.26 -0.49
N GLN A 215 8.92 -17.39 -1.08
CA GLN A 215 9.72 -17.99 -2.16
C GLN A 215 9.23 -17.54 -3.55
N THR A 216 10.18 -17.43 -4.51
CA THR A 216 9.86 -17.23 -5.93
C THR A 216 9.70 -18.59 -6.62
N VAL A 217 8.60 -18.74 -7.35
CA VAL A 217 8.41 -19.84 -8.30
C VAL A 217 8.64 -19.27 -9.70
N PHE A 218 9.82 -19.53 -10.26
CA PHE A 218 10.25 -18.97 -11.52
C PHE A 218 9.25 -19.21 -12.65
N GLY A 219 8.97 -18.17 -13.42
CA GLY A 219 7.99 -18.20 -14.53
C GLY A 219 6.52 -18.20 -14.10
N VAL A 220 6.20 -18.31 -12.78
CA VAL A 220 4.83 -18.41 -12.28
C VAL A 220 4.49 -17.25 -11.34
N GLY A 221 5.19 -17.12 -10.21
CA GLY A 221 4.86 -16.12 -9.20
C GLY A 221 5.53 -16.42 -7.86
N TYR A 222 4.75 -16.40 -6.78
CA TYR A 222 5.23 -16.50 -5.40
C TYR A 222 4.45 -17.49 -4.57
N ARG A 223 5.07 -18.03 -3.54
CA ARG A 223 4.43 -18.84 -2.50
C ARG A 223 4.96 -18.48 -1.12
N LEU A 224 4.11 -18.58 -0.12
CA LEU A 224 4.49 -18.49 1.28
C LEU A 224 4.56 -19.91 1.87
N VAL A 225 5.67 -20.24 2.50
CA VAL A 225 5.90 -21.54 3.13
C VAL A 225 6.31 -21.39 4.58
N GLU A 226 6.18 -22.47 5.33
CA GLU A 226 6.59 -22.60 6.72
C GLU A 226 8.09 -22.55 6.78
N GLY A 227 8.90 -21.85 6.55
CA GLY A 227 10.38 -21.92 6.54
C GLY A 227 10.92 -23.20 7.22
N ASP A 228 11.84 -23.87 6.56
CA ASP A 228 12.56 -24.96 7.21
C ASP A 228 13.39 -24.43 8.39
N PRO A 229 13.43 -25.14 9.52
CA PRO A 229 14.20 -24.75 10.71
C PRO A 229 15.70 -24.57 10.45
#